data_57b04a0a51107caef1eed10c415716a3
#
_entry.id   57b04a0a51107caef1eed10c415716a3
#
_cell.length_a   1.000
_cell.length_b   1.000
_cell.length_c   1.000
_cell.angle_alpha   90.00
_cell.angle_beta   90.00
_cell.angle_gamma   90.00
#
_symmetry.space_group_name_H-M   'P 1'
#
loop_
_entity.id
_entity.type
_entity.pdbx_description
1 polymer ?
#
loop_
_entity_poly.entity_id
_entity_poly.type
_entity_poly.pdbx_seq_one_letter_code
_entity_poly.pdbx_strand_id
1 'polypeptide(L)'
;MLAEKYHEQIQATLARYPADQKRSAVMPLLYMAQSEYGYITKEAMEEVAAILEIEPTQVASVVGFYTLYYDHQGGKHRIQVCTDLPCALRGADKFADDLCKKYGIKLGETTKDGMFTIEAVMCVAACDTAPVFQVQNKDGIAYHENQTVESAAKVMEELKAK
;
A
#
# COMPACT_ATOMS: atom_id res chain seq x y z
N MET A 1 8.11 -11.24 -17.38
CA MET A 1 8.94 -10.18 -16.74
C MET A 1 8.24 -8.84 -16.93
N LEU A 2 8.47 -7.89 -16.04
CA LEU A 2 7.87 -6.54 -16.09
C LEU A 2 8.24 -5.83 -17.40
N ALA A 3 9.52 -5.92 -17.78
CA ALA A 3 10.05 -5.32 -18.99
C ALA A 3 9.37 -5.80 -20.29
N GLU A 4 8.93 -7.04 -20.35
CA GLU A 4 8.22 -7.58 -21.52
C GLU A 4 6.76 -7.11 -21.54
N LYS A 5 6.08 -7.22 -20.41
CA LYS A 5 4.65 -6.92 -20.30
C LYS A 5 4.34 -5.44 -20.41
N TYR A 6 5.20 -4.59 -19.86
CA TYR A 6 5.00 -3.14 -19.76
C TYR A 6 6.00 -2.33 -20.59
N HIS A 7 6.56 -2.93 -21.66
CA HIS A 7 7.62 -2.30 -22.45
C HIS A 7 7.29 -0.86 -22.86
N GLU A 8 6.12 -0.65 -23.46
CA GLU A 8 5.70 0.69 -23.95
C GLU A 8 5.56 1.71 -22.81
N GLN A 9 4.94 1.30 -21.68
CA GLN A 9 4.77 2.18 -20.52
C GLN A 9 6.11 2.51 -19.85
N ILE A 10 7.03 1.56 -19.82
CA ILE A 10 8.39 1.77 -19.30
C ILE A 10 9.12 2.78 -20.19
N GLN A 11 9.11 2.60 -21.50
CA GLN A 11 9.75 3.54 -22.41
C GLN A 11 9.14 4.96 -22.34
N ALA A 12 7.81 5.05 -22.30
CA ALA A 12 7.10 6.31 -22.12
C ALA A 12 7.43 6.99 -20.77
N THR A 13 7.66 6.19 -19.72
CA THR A 13 8.06 6.71 -18.40
C THR A 13 9.50 7.21 -18.42
N LEU A 14 10.43 6.46 -18.98
CA LEU A 14 11.84 6.84 -19.12
C LEU A 14 12.00 8.11 -19.95
N ALA A 15 11.21 8.25 -21.02
CA ALA A 15 11.25 9.44 -21.90
C ALA A 15 10.85 10.76 -21.20
N ARG A 16 10.27 10.72 -20.00
CA ARG A 16 9.94 11.92 -19.21
C ARG A 16 11.16 12.53 -18.50
N TYR A 17 12.26 11.79 -18.43
CA TYR A 17 13.47 12.19 -17.72
C TYR A 17 14.65 12.34 -18.68
N PRO A 18 15.63 13.21 -18.38
CA PRO A 18 16.87 13.27 -19.15
C PRO A 18 17.58 11.90 -19.17
N ALA A 19 18.26 11.60 -20.26
CA ALA A 19 18.89 10.29 -20.47
C ALA A 19 19.90 9.89 -19.38
N ASP A 20 20.57 10.87 -18.78
CA ASP A 20 21.51 10.72 -17.66
C ASP A 20 20.81 10.67 -16.29
N GLN A 21 19.47 10.83 -16.21
CA GLN A 21 18.69 10.87 -14.99
C GLN A 21 17.64 9.74 -14.92
N LYS A 22 17.88 8.59 -15.54
CA LYS A 22 16.99 7.42 -15.56
C LYS A 22 16.55 6.98 -14.16
N ARG A 23 17.42 7.15 -13.16
CA ARG A 23 17.11 6.84 -11.75
C ARG A 23 15.82 7.52 -11.24
N SER A 24 15.48 8.70 -11.75
CA SER A 24 14.26 9.43 -11.37
C SER A 24 12.98 8.67 -11.71
N ALA A 25 13.02 7.68 -12.61
CA ALA A 25 11.90 6.81 -12.94
C ALA A 25 11.68 5.64 -11.95
N VAL A 26 12.48 5.52 -10.88
CA VAL A 26 12.38 4.37 -9.93
C VAL A 26 10.99 4.23 -9.32
N MET A 27 10.40 5.33 -8.88
CA MET A 27 9.08 5.29 -8.23
C MET A 27 7.95 4.86 -9.18
N PRO A 28 7.78 5.44 -10.39
CA PRO A 28 6.78 4.96 -11.34
C PRO A 28 6.96 3.49 -11.72
N LEU A 29 8.19 3.01 -11.88
CA LEU A 29 8.45 1.60 -12.20
C LEU A 29 8.10 0.68 -11.02
N LEU A 30 8.37 1.09 -9.78
CA LEU A 30 7.95 0.36 -8.58
C LEU A 30 6.42 0.30 -8.45
N TYR A 31 5.68 1.36 -8.81
CA TYR A 31 4.22 1.31 -8.85
C TYR A 31 3.70 0.32 -9.91
N MET A 32 4.34 0.25 -11.08
CA MET A 32 4.00 -0.75 -12.10
C MET A 32 4.22 -2.17 -11.57
N ALA A 33 5.36 -2.42 -10.91
CA ALA A 33 5.68 -3.71 -10.31
C ALA A 33 4.67 -4.09 -9.20
N GLN A 34 4.36 -3.17 -8.30
CA GLN A 34 3.40 -3.41 -7.22
C GLN A 34 1.98 -3.66 -7.75
N SER A 35 1.56 -2.95 -8.81
CA SER A 35 0.26 -3.18 -9.46
C SER A 35 0.18 -4.55 -10.12
N GLU A 36 1.30 -5.06 -10.63
CA GLU A 36 1.35 -6.37 -11.28
C GLU A 36 1.32 -7.52 -10.27
N TYR A 37 2.13 -7.43 -9.21
CA TYR A 37 2.38 -8.53 -8.28
C TYR A 37 1.63 -8.39 -6.94
N GLY A 38 0.96 -7.25 -6.69
CA GLY A 38 0.30 -6.91 -5.43
C GLY A 38 1.27 -6.44 -4.34
N TYR A 39 2.56 -6.69 -4.50
CA TYR A 39 3.67 -6.23 -3.66
C TYR A 39 4.97 -6.24 -4.48
N ILE A 40 6.04 -5.66 -3.96
CA ILE A 40 7.33 -5.57 -4.65
C ILE A 40 8.21 -6.74 -4.22
N THR A 41 8.35 -7.73 -5.10
CA THR A 41 9.22 -8.88 -4.86
C THR A 41 10.69 -8.50 -5.02
N LYS A 42 11.60 -9.35 -4.53
CA LYS A 42 13.04 -9.16 -4.72
C LYS A 42 13.41 -9.15 -6.20
N GLU A 43 12.83 -10.06 -6.96
CA GLU A 43 13.03 -10.16 -8.42
C GLU A 43 12.53 -8.90 -9.13
N ALA A 44 11.40 -8.32 -8.69
CA ALA A 44 10.89 -7.06 -9.24
C ALA A 44 11.84 -5.87 -8.95
N MET A 45 12.46 -5.83 -7.77
CA MET A 45 13.48 -4.82 -7.45
C MET A 45 14.72 -4.98 -8.33
N GLU A 46 15.19 -6.20 -8.55
CA GLU A 46 16.32 -6.51 -9.42
C GLU A 46 16.02 -6.15 -10.88
N GLU A 47 14.80 -6.41 -11.37
CA GLU A 47 14.36 -6.06 -12.72
C GLU A 47 14.27 -4.53 -12.91
N VAL A 48 13.70 -3.80 -11.94
CA VAL A 48 13.65 -2.32 -11.96
C VAL A 48 15.08 -1.75 -11.95
N ALA A 49 15.97 -2.31 -11.15
CA ALA A 49 17.37 -1.89 -11.09
C ALA A 49 18.08 -2.06 -12.45
N ALA A 50 17.86 -3.21 -13.10
CA ALA A 50 18.42 -3.48 -14.43
C ALA A 50 17.88 -2.52 -15.50
N ILE A 51 16.58 -2.20 -15.48
CA ILE A 51 15.98 -1.22 -16.41
C ILE A 51 16.61 0.17 -16.25
N LEU A 52 16.88 0.55 -15.00
CA LEU A 52 17.41 1.88 -14.66
C LEU A 52 18.94 1.95 -14.69
N GLU A 53 19.63 0.81 -14.87
CA GLU A 53 21.10 0.70 -14.83
C GLU A 53 21.67 1.20 -13.48
N ILE A 54 21.01 0.82 -12.36
CA ILE A 54 21.42 1.15 -10.98
C ILE A 54 21.56 -0.13 -10.14
N GLU A 55 22.18 0.01 -8.96
CA GLU A 55 22.30 -1.13 -8.03
C GLU A 55 20.96 -1.50 -7.38
N PRO A 56 20.63 -2.80 -7.23
CA PRO A 56 19.39 -3.25 -6.59
C PRO A 56 19.17 -2.70 -5.17
N THR A 57 20.25 -2.44 -4.43
CA THR A 57 20.20 -1.82 -3.09
C THR A 57 19.64 -0.39 -3.11
N GLN A 58 19.84 0.34 -4.21
CA GLN A 58 19.27 1.68 -4.39
C GLN A 58 17.76 1.61 -4.58
N VAL A 59 17.26 0.60 -5.29
CA VAL A 59 15.83 0.34 -5.44
C VAL A 59 15.23 -0.10 -4.10
N ALA A 60 15.87 -1.04 -3.41
CA ALA A 60 15.43 -1.51 -2.09
C ALA A 60 15.35 -0.37 -1.06
N SER A 61 16.29 0.59 -1.10
CA SER A 61 16.25 1.76 -0.21
C SER A 61 15.02 2.64 -0.44
N VAL A 62 14.55 2.77 -1.67
CA VAL A 62 13.31 3.50 -2.00
C VAL A 62 12.08 2.73 -1.48
N VAL A 63 12.04 1.43 -1.68
CA VAL A 63 10.94 0.57 -1.15
C VAL A 63 10.86 0.66 0.37
N GLY A 64 11.99 0.57 1.07
CA GLY A 64 12.02 0.66 2.54
C GLY A 64 11.73 2.07 3.10
N PHE A 65 11.91 3.12 2.31
CA PHE A 65 11.66 4.50 2.76
C PHE A 65 10.20 4.93 2.58
N TYR A 66 9.55 4.54 1.50
CA TYR A 66 8.19 4.99 1.18
C TYR A 66 7.13 3.98 1.64
N THR A 67 6.26 4.38 2.54
CA THR A 67 5.26 3.53 3.22
C THR A 67 4.13 3.01 2.31
N LEU A 68 4.03 3.49 1.08
CA LEU A 68 3.06 2.99 0.09
C LEU A 68 3.61 1.83 -0.77
N TYR A 69 4.88 1.47 -0.60
CA TYR A 69 5.45 0.25 -1.18
C TYR A 69 5.43 -0.88 -0.15
N TYR A 70 5.14 -2.08 -0.63
CA TYR A 70 5.08 -3.29 0.18
C TYR A 70 6.10 -4.30 -0.34
N ASP A 71 6.96 -4.78 0.52
CA ASP A 71 7.97 -5.82 0.22
C ASP A 71 7.50 -7.24 0.58
N HIS A 72 6.25 -7.36 1.04
CA HIS A 72 5.63 -8.63 1.44
C HIS A 72 4.17 -8.70 0.99
N GLN A 73 3.71 -9.94 0.80
CA GLN A 73 2.33 -10.19 0.40
C GLN A 73 1.37 -9.79 1.52
N GLY A 74 0.36 -9.00 1.16
CA GLY A 74 -0.77 -8.68 2.01
C GLY A 74 -2.07 -9.28 1.48
N GLY A 75 -3.19 -8.91 2.12
CA GLY A 75 -4.53 -9.21 1.62
C GLY A 75 -4.85 -8.43 0.34
N LYS A 76 -5.93 -8.85 -0.31
CA LYS A 76 -6.47 -8.16 -1.50
C LYS A 76 -6.74 -6.67 -1.23
N HIS A 77 -7.12 -6.35 0.00
CA HIS A 77 -7.36 -4.99 0.49
C HIS A 77 -6.53 -4.72 1.74
N ARG A 78 -5.78 -3.63 1.76
CA ARG A 78 -5.08 -3.14 2.94
C ARG A 78 -5.95 -2.11 3.62
N ILE A 79 -6.29 -2.36 4.88
CA ILE A 79 -7.10 -1.49 5.74
C ILE A 79 -6.13 -0.74 6.64
N GLN A 80 -5.83 0.50 6.28
CA GLN A 80 -4.82 1.32 6.94
C GLN A 80 -5.49 2.30 7.89
N VAL A 81 -5.52 1.94 9.17
CA VAL A 81 -6.11 2.76 10.24
C VAL A 81 -5.11 3.83 10.68
N CYS A 82 -5.52 5.08 10.61
CA CYS A 82 -4.71 6.19 11.14
C CYS A 82 -4.68 6.14 12.67
N THR A 83 -3.49 5.99 13.23
CA THR A 83 -3.24 5.98 14.69
C THR A 83 -2.35 7.13 15.15
N ASP A 84 -2.17 8.17 14.31
CA ASP A 84 -1.43 9.38 14.69
C ASP A 84 -2.15 10.15 15.81
N LEU A 85 -1.44 11.01 16.50
CA LEU A 85 -1.86 11.64 17.76
C LEU A 85 -3.30 12.20 17.71
N PRO A 86 -3.73 13.00 16.73
CA PRO A 86 -5.11 13.49 16.70
C PRO A 86 -6.16 12.39 16.60
N CYS A 87 -5.88 11.34 15.82
CA CYS A 87 -6.77 10.18 15.68
C CYS A 87 -6.78 9.31 16.93
N ALA A 88 -5.63 9.10 17.58
CA ALA A 88 -5.50 8.38 18.85
C ALA A 88 -6.32 9.06 19.95
N LEU A 89 -6.25 10.39 20.07
CA LEU A 89 -7.08 11.17 21.03
C LEU A 89 -8.59 11.01 20.80
N ARG A 90 -9.01 10.64 19.56
CA ARG A 90 -10.40 10.32 19.22
C ARG A 90 -10.71 8.82 19.28
N GLY A 91 -9.81 8.02 19.83
CA GLY A 91 -10.01 6.61 20.10
C GLY A 91 -9.61 5.65 18.95
N ALA A 92 -8.77 6.10 18.00
CA ALA A 92 -8.36 5.29 16.85
C ALA A 92 -7.60 4.03 17.24
N ASP A 93 -6.78 4.05 18.31
CA ASP A 93 -6.07 2.87 18.80
C ASP A 93 -7.06 1.77 19.24
N LYS A 94 -8.06 2.14 20.02
CA LYS A 94 -9.12 1.21 20.44
C LYS A 94 -9.93 0.71 19.26
N PHE A 95 -10.24 1.59 18.30
CA PHE A 95 -10.95 1.22 17.06
C PHE A 95 -10.14 0.17 16.28
N ALA A 96 -8.83 0.37 16.08
CA ALA A 96 -7.96 -0.56 15.37
C ALA A 96 -7.89 -1.93 16.08
N ASP A 97 -7.70 -1.94 17.41
CA ASP A 97 -7.67 -3.15 18.22
C ASP A 97 -8.99 -3.94 18.15
N ASP A 98 -10.12 -3.26 18.28
CA ASP A 98 -11.43 -3.90 18.25
C ASP A 98 -11.79 -4.41 16.86
N LEU A 99 -11.37 -3.70 15.81
CA LEU A 99 -11.51 -4.17 14.43
C LEU A 99 -10.68 -5.46 14.21
N CYS A 100 -9.42 -5.47 14.66
CA CYS A 100 -8.57 -6.67 14.59
C CYS A 100 -9.17 -7.86 15.36
N LYS A 101 -9.67 -7.64 16.58
CA LYS A 101 -10.35 -8.67 17.37
C LYS A 101 -11.56 -9.26 16.64
N LYS A 102 -12.37 -8.41 15.99
CA LYS A 102 -13.54 -8.84 15.21
C LYS A 102 -13.16 -9.80 14.08
N TYR A 103 -12.01 -9.58 13.43
CA TYR A 103 -11.52 -10.42 12.33
C TYR A 103 -10.54 -11.52 12.79
N GLY A 104 -10.25 -11.62 14.10
CA GLY A 104 -9.41 -12.66 14.68
C GLY A 104 -7.94 -12.59 14.26
N ILE A 105 -7.43 -11.38 14.03
CA ILE A 105 -6.05 -11.09 13.62
C ILE A 105 -5.44 -10.01 14.53
N LYS A 106 -4.12 -9.81 14.40
CA LYS A 106 -3.41 -8.67 15.01
C LYS A 106 -3.13 -7.60 13.97
N LEU A 107 -2.75 -6.41 14.41
CA LEU A 107 -2.27 -5.35 13.52
C LEU A 107 -1.06 -5.84 12.70
N GLY A 108 -1.08 -5.58 11.41
CA GLY A 108 -0.10 -6.05 10.44
C GLY A 108 -0.38 -7.44 9.87
N GLU A 109 -1.32 -8.20 10.44
CA GLU A 109 -1.66 -9.54 9.94
C GLU A 109 -2.76 -9.51 8.87
N THR A 110 -2.77 -10.55 8.05
CA THR A 110 -3.77 -10.78 7.01
C THR A 110 -4.82 -11.79 7.48
N THR A 111 -6.08 -11.56 7.17
CA THR A 111 -7.17 -12.49 7.45
C THR A 111 -6.95 -13.83 6.74
N LYS A 112 -7.45 -14.94 7.33
CA LYS A 112 -7.21 -16.30 6.83
C LYS A 112 -7.72 -16.53 5.40
N ASP A 113 -8.73 -15.76 4.99
CA ASP A 113 -9.28 -15.77 3.63
C ASP A 113 -8.43 -14.97 2.62
N GLY A 114 -7.34 -14.33 3.07
CA GLY A 114 -6.47 -13.53 2.24
C GLY A 114 -7.08 -12.19 1.77
N MET A 115 -8.22 -11.81 2.31
CA MET A 115 -8.94 -10.63 1.82
C MET A 115 -8.41 -9.33 2.41
N PHE A 116 -8.10 -9.29 3.72
CA PHE A 116 -7.76 -8.05 4.40
C PHE A 116 -6.45 -8.15 5.17
N THR A 117 -5.60 -7.14 5.02
CA THR A 117 -4.53 -6.83 5.98
C THR A 117 -4.96 -5.58 6.75
N ILE A 118 -4.98 -5.64 8.09
CA ILE A 118 -5.32 -4.48 8.92
C ILE A 118 -4.02 -3.96 9.54
N GLU A 119 -3.67 -2.73 9.26
CA GLU A 119 -2.41 -2.13 9.71
C GLU A 119 -2.62 -0.72 10.29
N ALA A 120 -1.82 -0.36 11.28
CA ALA A 120 -1.75 1.00 11.79
C ALA A 120 -0.80 1.81 10.91
N VAL A 121 -1.23 3.01 10.55
CA VAL A 121 -0.40 3.94 9.79
C VAL A 121 -0.36 5.31 10.47
N MET A 122 0.66 6.08 10.14
CA MET A 122 0.76 7.48 10.52
C MET A 122 -0.27 8.32 9.75
N CYS A 123 -0.24 9.62 9.92
CA CYS A 123 -1.25 10.56 9.47
C CYS A 123 -1.69 10.37 8.00
N VAL A 124 -3.00 10.16 7.80
CA VAL A 124 -3.65 10.17 6.47
C VAL A 124 -4.32 11.53 6.15
N ALA A 125 -3.99 12.57 6.93
CA ALA A 125 -4.43 13.96 6.76
C ALA A 125 -5.96 14.19 6.83
N ALA A 126 -6.72 13.38 7.59
CA ALA A 126 -8.17 13.47 7.78
C ALA A 126 -8.54 13.53 9.28
N CYS A 127 -7.83 14.38 10.05
CA CYS A 127 -7.92 14.41 11.52
C CYS A 127 -9.27 14.90 12.05
N ASP A 128 -9.96 15.74 11.33
CA ASP A 128 -11.28 16.30 11.67
C ASP A 128 -12.39 15.26 11.61
N THR A 129 -12.18 14.19 10.83
CA THR A 129 -13.14 13.09 10.60
C THR A 129 -12.70 11.76 11.23
N ALA A 130 -11.82 11.80 12.23
CA ALA A 130 -11.38 10.61 12.96
C ALA A 130 -12.50 9.96 13.81
N PRO A 131 -12.51 8.64 14.03
CA PRO A 131 -11.58 7.64 13.48
C PRO A 131 -11.70 7.47 11.97
N VAL A 132 -10.56 7.35 11.30
CA VAL A 132 -10.48 7.23 9.84
C VAL A 132 -9.55 6.08 9.46
N PHE A 133 -9.91 5.36 8.41
CA PHE A 133 -9.00 4.45 7.73
C PHE A 133 -9.06 4.67 6.22
N GLN A 134 -8.01 4.28 5.54
CA GLN A 134 -8.03 4.17 4.08
C GLN A 134 -7.98 2.70 3.66
N VAL A 135 -8.63 2.39 2.55
CA VAL A 135 -8.51 1.10 1.86
C VAL A 135 -7.59 1.30 0.67
N GLN A 136 -6.51 0.54 0.64
CA GLN A 136 -5.64 0.46 -0.53
C GLN A 136 -5.78 -0.90 -1.19
N ASN A 137 -5.99 -0.89 -2.51
CA ASN A 137 -6.07 -2.09 -3.35
C ASN A 137 -5.63 -1.75 -4.78
N LYS A 138 -5.81 -2.68 -5.72
CA LYS A 138 -5.48 -2.48 -7.14
C LYS A 138 -6.22 -1.31 -7.81
N ASP A 139 -7.37 -0.92 -7.28
CA ASP A 139 -8.21 0.15 -7.85
C ASP A 139 -7.80 1.54 -7.31
N GLY A 140 -6.90 1.59 -6.33
CA GLY A 140 -6.37 2.81 -5.73
C GLY A 140 -6.59 2.91 -4.22
N ILE A 141 -6.73 4.13 -3.72
CA ILE A 141 -6.91 4.45 -2.30
C ILE A 141 -8.27 5.12 -2.12
N ALA A 142 -9.08 4.60 -1.18
CA ALA A 142 -10.35 5.17 -0.77
C ALA A 142 -10.36 5.47 0.73
N TYR A 143 -10.84 6.66 1.12
CA TYR A 143 -10.97 7.08 2.52
C TYR A 143 -12.34 6.70 3.09
N HIS A 144 -12.34 6.29 4.37
CA HIS A 144 -13.53 6.01 5.16
C HIS A 144 -13.45 6.76 6.49
N GLU A 145 -14.26 7.78 6.63
CA GLU A 145 -14.23 8.76 7.71
C GLU A 145 -15.29 8.49 8.77
N ASN A 146 -15.12 9.05 9.99
CA ASN A 146 -16.07 8.94 11.11
C ASN A 146 -16.47 7.49 11.41
N GLN A 147 -15.49 6.58 11.46
CA GLN A 147 -15.76 5.15 11.49
C GLN A 147 -15.97 4.61 12.91
N THR A 148 -16.90 3.67 13.00
CA THR A 148 -17.05 2.70 14.09
C THR A 148 -16.65 1.31 13.62
N VAL A 149 -16.48 0.36 14.55
CA VAL A 149 -16.17 -1.03 14.19
C VAL A 149 -17.28 -1.64 13.32
N GLU A 150 -18.54 -1.26 13.56
CA GLU A 150 -19.71 -1.75 12.81
C GLU A 150 -19.73 -1.19 11.38
N SER A 151 -19.48 0.11 11.21
CA SER A 151 -19.44 0.73 9.88
C SER A 151 -18.24 0.25 9.07
N ALA A 152 -17.07 0.10 9.70
CA ALA A 152 -15.89 -0.47 9.06
C ALA A 152 -16.12 -1.92 8.60
N ALA A 153 -16.74 -2.76 9.45
CA ALA A 153 -17.08 -4.11 9.09
C ALA A 153 -18.05 -4.17 7.88
N LYS A 154 -19.01 -3.24 7.80
CA LYS A 154 -19.90 -3.14 6.65
C LYS A 154 -19.13 -2.82 5.36
N VAL A 155 -18.24 -1.85 5.40
CA VAL A 155 -17.34 -1.52 4.27
C VAL A 155 -16.53 -2.75 3.84
N MET A 156 -15.95 -3.47 4.82
CA MET A 156 -15.15 -4.66 4.53
C MET A 156 -15.99 -5.80 3.92
N GLU A 157 -17.23 -6.01 4.36
CA GLU A 157 -18.13 -6.99 3.72
C GLU A 157 -18.52 -6.58 2.28
N GLU A 158 -18.72 -5.29 2.02
CA GLU A 158 -18.98 -4.79 0.67
C GLU A 158 -17.76 -5.00 -0.26
N LEU A 159 -16.53 -4.90 0.28
CA LEU A 159 -15.30 -5.17 -0.45
C LEU A 159 -15.09 -6.66 -0.77
N LYS A 160 -15.57 -7.57 0.08
CA LYS A 160 -15.53 -9.03 -0.22
C LYS A 160 -16.40 -9.40 -1.41
N ALA A 161 -17.47 -8.66 -1.64
CA ALA A 161 -18.43 -8.95 -2.71
C ALA A 161 -17.95 -8.49 -4.10
N LYS A 162 -16.85 -7.74 -4.16
CA LYS A 162 -16.22 -7.22 -5.40
C LYS A 162 -14.98 -8.02 -5.77
#